data_c729bf0d2b2c1ea2dedbdaaa643e7db1
#
_entry.id   c729bf0d2b2c1ea2dedbdaaa643e7db1
#
_cell.length_a   1.000
_cell.length_b   1.000
_cell.length_c   1.000
_cell.angle_alpha   90.00
_cell.angle_beta   90.00
_cell.angle_gamma   90.00
#
_symmetry.space_group_name_H-M   'P 1'
#
loop_
_entity.id
_entity.type
_entity.pdbx_description
1 polymer ?
#
loop_
_entity_poly.entity_id
_entity_poly.type
_entity_poly.pdbx_seq_one_letter_code
_entity_poly.pdbx_strand_id
1 'polypeptide(L)'
;MTDEQKQIQDILEGNKKAFSELIDRYKRLVSHIVYKIVKGSEDRQDLCQDVFIKVYQNLEGFKGDCKLSSWIGRIAYNTALNYMEKKRPELWEDISPATTLDSLPNSSMLLDEAYANKDMVIKIDEEIRQLPAPYNVIVALYHLDEMSYQEIAEITGMPNGTVKSYLFRARRLLRERLGKKYWKEDWKQCGT
;
A
#
# COMPACT_ATOMS: atom_id res chain seq x y z
N MET A 1 -13.35 17.86 20.70
CA MET A 1 -13.67 16.59 20.00
C MET A 1 -13.50 16.86 18.52
N THR A 2 -12.65 16.11 17.84
CA THR A 2 -12.44 16.24 16.39
C THR A 2 -13.64 15.66 15.64
N ASP A 3 -13.84 16.04 14.36
CA ASP A 3 -14.91 15.47 13.52
C ASP A 3 -14.81 13.94 13.42
N GLU A 4 -13.59 13.40 13.39
CA GLU A 4 -13.35 11.95 13.42
C GLU A 4 -13.83 11.30 14.72
N GLN A 5 -13.52 11.90 15.86
CA GLN A 5 -13.97 11.38 17.16
C GLN A 5 -15.49 11.38 17.27
N LYS A 6 -16.14 12.43 16.75
CA LYS A 6 -17.60 12.48 16.71
C LYS A 6 -18.18 11.40 15.80
N GLN A 7 -17.60 11.22 14.60
CA GLN A 7 -18.02 10.16 13.68
C GLN A 7 -17.88 8.77 14.30
N ILE A 8 -16.78 8.50 15.01
CA ILE A 8 -16.57 7.23 15.72
C ILE A 8 -17.65 7.02 16.77
N GLN A 9 -17.96 8.04 17.57
CA GLN A 9 -19.00 7.98 18.59
C GLN A 9 -20.38 7.68 17.98
N ASP A 10 -20.75 8.40 16.91
CA ASP A 10 -22.01 8.16 16.20
C ASP A 10 -22.10 6.70 15.70
N ILE A 11 -21.00 6.13 15.20
CA ILE A 11 -20.95 4.72 14.76
C ILE A 11 -21.17 3.77 15.93
N LEU A 12 -20.51 4.00 17.05
CA LEU A 12 -20.62 3.17 18.26
C LEU A 12 -22.02 3.23 18.86
N GLU A 13 -22.73 4.34 18.69
CA GLU A 13 -24.14 4.51 19.05
C GLU A 13 -25.11 3.86 18.05
N GLY A 14 -24.60 3.21 16.99
CA GLY A 14 -25.38 2.45 16.01
C GLY A 14 -25.82 3.25 14.78
N ASN A 15 -25.24 4.43 14.53
CA ASN A 15 -25.54 5.23 13.35
C ASN A 15 -24.94 4.59 12.08
N LYS A 16 -25.76 3.84 11.35
CA LYS A 16 -25.35 3.15 10.10
C LYS A 16 -24.88 4.13 9.01
N LYS A 17 -25.44 5.34 8.96
CA LYS A 17 -25.05 6.36 7.98
C LYS A 17 -23.62 6.83 8.22
N ALA A 18 -23.26 7.11 9.48
CA ALA A 18 -21.90 7.49 9.85
C ALA A 18 -20.87 6.40 9.48
N PHE A 19 -21.24 5.11 9.61
CA PHE A 19 -20.38 4.02 9.18
C PHE A 19 -20.26 3.91 7.65
N SER A 20 -21.36 4.12 6.91
CA SER A 20 -21.31 4.17 5.44
C SER A 20 -20.38 5.28 4.93
N GLU A 21 -20.43 6.46 5.54
CA GLU A 21 -19.54 7.58 5.23
C GLU A 21 -18.07 7.26 5.54
N LEU A 22 -17.80 6.51 6.61
CA LEU A 22 -16.46 6.01 6.93
C LEU A 22 -15.98 5.04 5.85
N ILE A 23 -16.82 4.09 5.45
CA ILE A 23 -16.49 3.15 4.35
C ILE A 23 -16.16 3.94 3.08
N ASP A 24 -16.98 4.89 2.67
CA ASP A 24 -16.78 5.69 1.46
C ASP A 24 -15.46 6.47 1.49
N ARG A 25 -15.08 6.99 2.66
CA ARG A 25 -13.82 7.72 2.85
C ARG A 25 -12.59 6.82 2.70
N TYR A 26 -12.64 5.60 3.23
CA TYR A 26 -11.47 4.72 3.31
C TYR A 26 -11.45 3.54 2.34
N LYS A 27 -12.52 3.32 1.54
CA LYS A 27 -12.59 2.21 0.58
C LYS A 27 -11.44 2.20 -0.42
N ARG A 28 -10.97 3.37 -0.86
CA ARG A 28 -9.83 3.49 -1.78
C ARG A 28 -8.55 2.97 -1.12
N LEU A 29 -8.23 3.42 0.10
CA LEU A 29 -7.07 2.98 0.86
C LEU A 29 -7.09 1.47 1.08
N VAL A 30 -8.22 0.93 1.55
CA VAL A 30 -8.40 -0.51 1.78
C VAL A 30 -8.19 -1.29 0.48
N SER A 31 -8.82 -0.84 -0.62
CA SER A 31 -8.66 -1.48 -1.94
C SER A 31 -7.23 -1.44 -2.44
N HIS A 32 -6.52 -0.31 -2.29
CA HIS A 32 -5.12 -0.20 -2.69
C HIS A 32 -4.25 -1.23 -1.97
N ILE A 33 -4.40 -1.36 -0.65
CA ILE A 33 -3.62 -2.33 0.14
C ILE A 33 -3.97 -3.77 -0.27
N VAL A 34 -5.25 -4.12 -0.26
CA VAL A 34 -5.70 -5.48 -0.56
C VAL A 34 -5.31 -5.89 -1.98
N TYR A 35 -5.52 -5.03 -2.97
CA TYR A 35 -5.26 -5.34 -4.39
C TYR A 35 -3.77 -5.44 -4.75
N LYS A 36 -2.89 -4.85 -3.95
CA LYS A 36 -1.43 -5.04 -4.13
C LYS A 36 -0.94 -6.36 -3.55
N ILE A 37 -1.63 -6.92 -2.55
CA ILE A 37 -1.24 -8.17 -1.89
C ILE A 37 -1.93 -9.38 -2.54
N VAL A 38 -3.23 -9.28 -2.82
CA VAL A 38 -4.08 -10.38 -3.27
C VAL A 38 -4.30 -10.33 -4.77
N LYS A 39 -4.10 -11.46 -5.47
CA LYS A 39 -4.19 -11.52 -6.95
C LYS A 39 -5.58 -11.89 -7.50
N GLY A 40 -6.39 -12.67 -6.76
CA GLY A 40 -7.74 -13.09 -7.20
C GLY A 40 -8.76 -11.95 -7.13
N SER A 41 -9.58 -11.76 -8.17
CA SER A 41 -10.53 -10.64 -8.22
C SER A 41 -11.70 -10.81 -7.24
N GLU A 42 -12.26 -12.02 -7.12
CA GLU A 42 -13.34 -12.32 -6.18
C GLU A 42 -12.86 -12.20 -4.73
N ASP A 43 -11.73 -12.83 -4.42
CA ASP A 43 -11.10 -12.76 -3.11
C ASP A 43 -10.84 -11.32 -2.63
N ARG A 44 -10.55 -10.38 -3.54
CA ARG A 44 -10.28 -8.97 -3.21
C ARG A 44 -11.51 -8.26 -2.69
N GLN A 45 -12.68 -8.49 -3.30
CA GLN A 45 -13.93 -7.83 -2.89
C GLN A 45 -14.35 -8.34 -1.51
N ASP A 46 -14.31 -9.65 -1.31
CA ASP A 46 -14.64 -10.27 -0.04
C ASP A 46 -13.72 -9.80 1.08
N LEU A 47 -12.40 -9.74 0.81
CA LEU A 47 -11.44 -9.23 1.79
C LEU A 47 -11.62 -7.75 2.12
N CYS A 48 -12.00 -6.91 1.16
CA CYS A 48 -12.33 -5.52 1.45
C CYS A 48 -13.56 -5.41 2.38
N GLN A 49 -14.58 -6.26 2.20
CA GLN A 49 -15.73 -6.33 3.11
C GLN A 49 -15.31 -6.83 4.48
N ASP A 50 -14.52 -7.90 4.55
CA ASP A 50 -13.98 -8.44 5.81
C ASP A 50 -13.16 -7.39 6.60
N VAL A 51 -12.40 -6.56 5.89
CA VAL A 51 -11.67 -5.45 6.52
C VAL A 51 -12.63 -4.49 7.21
N PHE A 52 -13.71 -4.06 6.55
CA PHE A 52 -14.66 -3.13 7.15
C PHE A 52 -15.48 -3.77 8.27
N ILE A 53 -15.79 -5.06 8.18
CA ILE A 53 -16.39 -5.81 9.30
C ILE A 53 -15.45 -5.77 10.52
N LYS A 54 -14.15 -6.05 10.33
CA LYS A 54 -13.16 -5.97 11.39
C LYS A 54 -12.96 -4.55 11.93
N VAL A 55 -13.00 -3.54 11.05
CA VAL A 55 -12.97 -2.13 11.46
C VAL A 55 -14.14 -1.85 12.40
N TYR A 56 -15.36 -2.22 12.02
CA TYR A 56 -16.55 -2.02 12.85
C TYR A 56 -16.43 -2.73 14.20
N GLN A 57 -16.02 -4.00 14.20
CA GLN A 57 -15.90 -4.82 15.40
C GLN A 57 -14.83 -4.31 16.39
N ASN A 58 -13.79 -3.65 15.90
CA ASN A 58 -12.68 -3.18 16.72
C ASN A 58 -12.67 -1.66 16.94
N LEU A 59 -13.68 -0.93 16.45
CA LEU A 59 -13.69 0.53 16.45
C LEU A 59 -13.71 1.10 17.87
N GLU A 60 -14.39 0.43 18.81
CA GLU A 60 -14.39 0.79 20.24
C GLU A 60 -12.98 0.80 20.85
N GLY A 61 -12.09 -0.09 20.36
CA GLY A 61 -10.69 -0.17 20.78
C GLY A 61 -9.75 0.88 20.17
N PHE A 62 -10.23 1.74 19.28
CA PHE A 62 -9.41 2.79 18.68
C PHE A 62 -9.15 3.91 19.67
N LYS A 63 -7.89 4.03 20.14
CA LYS A 63 -7.48 5.00 21.18
C LYS A 63 -7.07 6.37 20.64
N GLY A 64 -6.92 6.52 19.32
CA GLY A 64 -6.44 7.76 18.72
C GLY A 64 -4.92 7.98 18.81
N ASP A 65 -4.14 6.94 19.14
CA ASP A 65 -2.67 6.98 19.21
C ASP A 65 -2.00 7.15 17.82
N CYS A 66 -2.75 6.92 16.77
CA CYS A 66 -2.35 7.14 15.36
C CYS A 66 -3.54 7.70 14.57
N LYS A 67 -3.32 8.09 13.31
CA LYS A 67 -4.41 8.48 12.41
C LYS A 67 -5.35 7.31 12.16
N LEU A 68 -6.66 7.58 12.04
CA LEU A 68 -7.65 6.56 11.73
C LEU A 68 -7.36 5.86 10.39
N SER A 69 -6.80 6.58 9.41
CA SER A 69 -6.32 6.01 8.15
C SER A 69 -5.22 4.95 8.35
N SER A 70 -4.23 5.22 9.21
CA SER A 70 -3.16 4.27 9.54
C SER A 70 -3.71 3.03 10.25
N TRP A 71 -4.65 3.23 11.18
CA TRP A 71 -5.27 2.14 11.92
C TRP A 71 -6.09 1.22 11.00
N ILE A 72 -6.93 1.79 10.14
CA ILE A 72 -7.70 1.03 9.14
C ILE A 72 -6.77 0.34 8.14
N GLY A 73 -5.73 1.06 7.68
CA GLY A 73 -4.72 0.51 6.78
C GLY A 73 -4.00 -0.70 7.39
N ARG A 74 -3.69 -0.67 8.69
CA ARG A 74 -3.09 -1.79 9.42
C ARG A 74 -4.01 -3.01 9.46
N ILE A 75 -5.32 -2.80 9.67
CA ILE A 75 -6.31 -3.89 9.63
C ILE A 75 -6.35 -4.50 8.22
N ALA A 76 -6.37 -3.65 7.18
CA ALA A 76 -6.38 -4.10 5.79
C ALA A 76 -5.10 -4.90 5.44
N TYR A 77 -3.93 -4.37 5.81
CA TYR A 77 -2.64 -5.01 5.57
C TYR A 77 -2.55 -6.40 6.22
N ASN A 78 -2.86 -6.48 7.51
CA ASN A 78 -2.83 -7.74 8.25
C ASN A 78 -3.88 -8.74 7.74
N THR A 79 -5.07 -8.27 7.37
CA THR A 79 -6.11 -9.15 6.81
C THR A 79 -5.66 -9.75 5.48
N ALA A 80 -5.07 -8.96 4.60
CA ALA A 80 -4.57 -9.43 3.32
C ALA A 80 -3.35 -10.37 3.47
N LEU A 81 -2.42 -10.09 4.39
CA LEU A 81 -1.29 -10.98 4.68
C LEU A 81 -1.76 -12.34 5.21
N ASN A 82 -2.59 -12.33 6.25
CA ASN A 82 -3.11 -13.57 6.85
C ASN A 82 -3.89 -14.43 5.83
N TYR A 83 -4.57 -13.78 4.88
CA TYR A 83 -5.22 -14.48 3.77
C TYR A 83 -4.19 -15.17 2.86
N MET A 84 -3.12 -14.48 2.49
CA MET A 84 -2.06 -15.03 1.64
C MET A 84 -1.30 -16.17 2.32
N GLU A 85 -1.01 -16.05 3.62
CA GLU A 85 -0.37 -17.10 4.42
C GLU A 85 -1.22 -18.38 4.45
N LYS A 86 -2.54 -18.26 4.63
CA LYS A 86 -3.46 -19.40 4.59
C LYS A 86 -3.52 -20.08 3.22
N LYS A 87 -3.38 -19.30 2.14
CA LYS A 87 -3.45 -19.84 0.75
C LYS A 87 -2.13 -20.45 0.27
N ARG A 88 -0.97 -20.08 0.86
CA ARG A 88 0.37 -20.58 0.48
C ARG A 88 1.26 -20.74 1.72
N PRO A 89 1.11 -21.82 2.50
CA PRO A 89 1.93 -22.04 3.69
C PRO A 89 3.44 -22.13 3.42
N GLU A 90 3.86 -22.52 2.19
CA GLU A 90 5.24 -22.93 1.89
C GLU A 90 6.15 -21.84 1.28
N LEU A 91 5.69 -20.60 1.05
CA LEU A 91 6.45 -19.60 0.26
C LEU A 91 6.92 -18.35 1.01
N TRP A 92 6.83 -18.31 2.35
CA TRP A 92 7.16 -17.11 3.14
C TRP A 92 8.51 -17.14 3.84
N GLU A 93 9.27 -18.25 3.77
CA GLU A 93 10.55 -18.39 4.49
C GLU A 93 11.71 -17.57 3.91
N ASP A 94 11.60 -17.00 2.70
CA ASP A 94 12.71 -16.32 2.01
C ASP A 94 12.73 -14.80 2.07
N ILE A 95 11.86 -14.15 2.87
CA ILE A 95 11.95 -12.71 3.09
C ILE A 95 12.60 -12.42 4.45
N SER A 96 13.81 -12.91 4.62
CA SER A 96 14.65 -12.54 5.76
C SER A 96 15.10 -11.08 5.63
N PRO A 97 15.04 -10.26 6.69
CA PRO A 97 15.51 -8.87 6.67
C PRO A 97 17.03 -8.77 6.83
N ALA A 98 17.77 -9.59 6.17
CA ALA A 98 19.24 -9.58 6.25
C ALA A 98 19.84 -9.07 4.96
N THR A 99 20.09 -7.75 4.88
CA THR A 99 21.35 -7.25 4.29
C THR A 99 21.58 -5.79 4.74
N THR A 100 22.71 -5.63 5.37
CA THR A 100 23.40 -4.43 5.84
C THR A 100 23.17 -3.18 5.01
N LEU A 101 22.94 -2.09 5.76
CA LEU A 101 22.92 -0.71 5.28
C LEU A 101 24.30 -0.32 4.78
N ASP A 102 24.56 -0.45 3.49
CA ASP A 102 25.60 0.34 2.86
C ASP A 102 25.04 1.72 2.54
N SER A 103 25.74 2.71 3.00
CA SER A 103 25.48 4.13 2.88
C SER A 103 25.16 4.53 1.43
N LEU A 104 23.92 4.94 1.19
CA LEU A 104 23.44 5.32 -0.13
C LEU A 104 23.30 6.83 -0.23
N PRO A 105 23.80 7.43 -1.32
CA PRO A 105 23.65 8.86 -1.54
C PRO A 105 22.17 9.23 -1.72
N ASN A 106 21.78 10.33 -1.07
CA ASN A 106 20.51 11.00 -1.26
C ASN A 106 20.43 11.51 -2.71
N SER A 107 19.84 10.71 -3.59
CA SER A 107 19.41 11.18 -4.90
C SER A 107 17.90 11.29 -4.88
N SER A 108 17.43 12.48 -4.55
CA SER A 108 16.08 12.93 -4.83
C SER A 108 15.99 13.13 -6.35
N MET A 109 15.68 12.07 -7.07
CA MET A 109 15.29 12.22 -8.46
C MET A 109 13.78 12.21 -8.50
N LEU A 110 13.21 13.41 -8.48
CA LEU A 110 11.83 13.75 -8.76
C LEU A 110 11.43 13.09 -10.09
N LEU A 111 10.33 12.35 -10.05
CA LEU A 111 9.54 11.98 -11.22
C LEU A 111 8.69 13.22 -11.61
N ASP A 112 9.35 14.37 -11.75
CA ASP A 112 8.74 15.56 -12.31
C ASP A 112 8.94 15.52 -13.83
N GLU A 113 7.84 15.76 -14.54
CA GLU A 113 7.72 15.86 -15.99
C GLU A 113 7.55 14.54 -16.77
N ALA A 114 6.41 13.90 -16.57
CA ALA A 114 5.75 13.22 -17.67
C ALA A 114 4.27 13.54 -17.59
N TYR A 115 3.78 14.33 -18.48
CA TYR A 115 2.38 14.30 -18.89
C TYR A 115 2.10 12.86 -19.27
N ALA A 116 1.62 12.12 -18.28
CA ALA A 116 1.52 10.70 -18.34
C ALA A 116 0.43 10.35 -19.36
N ASN A 117 0.86 9.90 -20.49
CA ASN A 117 0.05 9.13 -21.40
C ASN A 117 -0.66 8.08 -20.54
N LYS A 118 -1.99 7.97 -20.57
CA LYS A 118 -2.76 7.02 -19.75
C LYS A 118 -2.17 5.60 -19.81
N ASP A 119 -1.59 5.24 -20.96
CA ASP A 119 -0.90 3.98 -21.17
C ASP A 119 0.35 3.81 -20.27
N MET A 120 1.09 4.89 -20.02
CA MET A 120 2.27 4.82 -19.15
C MET A 120 1.87 4.60 -17.69
N VAL A 121 0.81 5.24 -17.21
CA VAL A 121 0.28 5.03 -15.86
C VAL A 121 -0.15 3.58 -15.65
N ILE A 122 -0.85 3.00 -16.63
CA ILE A 122 -1.27 1.59 -16.59
C ILE A 122 -0.04 0.67 -16.54
N LYS A 123 0.96 0.92 -17.39
CA LYS A 123 2.21 0.14 -17.42
C LYS A 123 2.98 0.21 -16.11
N ILE A 124 3.08 1.40 -15.50
CA ILE A 124 3.72 1.58 -14.19
C ILE A 124 2.95 0.81 -13.10
N ASP A 125 1.61 0.89 -13.07
CA ASP A 125 0.80 0.17 -12.09
C ASP A 125 0.95 -1.36 -12.23
N GLU A 126 1.03 -1.87 -13.45
CA GLU A 126 1.32 -3.28 -13.71
C GLU A 126 2.69 -3.71 -13.16
N GLU A 127 3.75 -2.92 -13.38
CA GLU A 127 5.07 -3.21 -12.85
C GLU A 127 5.13 -3.12 -11.32
N ILE A 128 4.40 -2.17 -10.71
CA ILE A 128 4.25 -2.10 -9.25
C ILE A 128 3.56 -3.37 -8.73
N ARG A 129 2.50 -3.85 -9.38
CA ARG A 129 1.80 -5.08 -8.98
C ARG A 129 2.67 -6.34 -9.05
N GLN A 130 3.70 -6.34 -9.91
CA GLN A 130 4.64 -7.45 -10.05
C GLN A 130 5.77 -7.42 -9.03
N LEU A 131 5.91 -6.34 -8.25
CA LEU A 131 6.85 -6.31 -7.15
C LEU A 131 6.41 -7.30 -6.06
N PRO A 132 7.36 -7.96 -5.38
CA PRO A 132 7.02 -8.75 -4.20
C PRO A 132 6.36 -7.88 -3.12
N ALA A 133 5.41 -8.43 -2.37
CA ALA A 133 5.01 -7.83 -1.11
C ALA A 133 6.22 -7.91 -0.14
N PRO A 134 6.50 -6.89 0.66
CA PRO A 134 5.74 -5.66 0.88
C PRO A 134 6.13 -4.48 -0.02
N TYR A 135 7.07 -4.62 -0.98
CA TYR A 135 7.56 -3.51 -1.83
C TYR A 135 6.43 -2.83 -2.61
N ASN A 136 5.52 -3.62 -3.20
CA ASN A 136 4.39 -3.10 -3.96
C ASN A 136 3.44 -2.26 -3.09
N VAL A 137 3.16 -2.69 -1.86
CA VAL A 137 2.32 -1.95 -0.91
C VAL A 137 2.98 -0.64 -0.49
N ILE A 138 4.26 -0.70 -0.09
CA ILE A 138 5.01 0.49 0.36
C ILE A 138 5.10 1.55 -0.73
N VAL A 139 5.33 1.14 -1.99
CA VAL A 139 5.35 2.06 -3.14
C VAL A 139 3.97 2.68 -3.37
N ALA A 140 2.91 1.89 -3.31
CA ALA A 140 1.56 2.38 -3.49
C ALA A 140 1.16 3.38 -2.40
N LEU A 141 1.36 3.04 -1.12
CA LEU A 141 1.06 3.92 0.01
C LEU A 141 1.84 5.24 -0.06
N TYR A 142 3.11 5.19 -0.46
CA TYR A 142 3.94 6.39 -0.54
C TYR A 142 3.58 7.29 -1.73
N HIS A 143 3.41 6.71 -2.94
CA HIS A 143 3.24 7.48 -4.18
C HIS A 143 1.80 7.70 -4.61
N LEU A 144 0.87 6.80 -4.27
CA LEU A 144 -0.54 6.91 -4.68
C LEU A 144 -1.43 7.43 -3.55
N ASP A 145 -1.09 7.12 -2.31
CA ASP A 145 -1.85 7.54 -1.13
C ASP A 145 -1.12 8.64 -0.33
N GLU A 146 0.04 9.13 -0.83
CA GLU A 146 0.84 10.24 -0.30
C GLU A 146 1.17 10.13 1.20
N MET A 147 1.32 8.88 1.68
CA MET A 147 1.58 8.60 3.09
C MET A 147 3.03 8.84 3.46
N SER A 148 3.24 9.40 4.64
CA SER A 148 4.57 9.53 5.24
C SER A 148 5.18 8.17 5.60
N TYR A 149 6.51 8.13 5.77
CA TYR A 149 7.19 6.93 6.25
C TYR A 149 6.66 6.42 7.59
N GLN A 150 6.25 7.35 8.46
CA GLN A 150 5.69 7.01 9.76
C GLN A 150 4.34 6.32 9.63
N GLU A 151 3.43 6.84 8.83
CA GLU A 151 2.11 6.23 8.57
C GLU A 151 2.25 4.85 7.94
N ILE A 152 3.19 4.70 6.98
CA ILE A 152 3.49 3.40 6.36
C ILE A 152 4.06 2.43 7.41
N ALA A 153 4.93 2.90 8.31
CA ALA A 153 5.45 2.08 9.41
C ALA A 153 4.34 1.62 10.36
N GLU A 154 3.39 2.49 10.69
CA GLU A 154 2.20 2.17 11.49
C GLU A 154 1.31 1.11 10.82
N ILE A 155 1.11 1.22 9.50
CA ILE A 155 0.31 0.27 8.70
C ILE A 155 0.98 -1.10 8.63
N THR A 156 2.28 -1.12 8.29
CA THR A 156 3.00 -2.36 8.00
C THR A 156 3.58 -3.03 9.24
N GLY A 157 3.67 -2.30 10.37
CA GLY A 157 4.35 -2.74 11.58
C GLY A 157 5.88 -2.73 11.46
N MET A 158 6.43 -2.15 10.39
CA MET A 158 7.88 -2.10 10.15
C MET A 158 8.51 -0.84 10.77
N PRO A 159 9.78 -0.91 11.21
CA PRO A 159 10.53 0.28 11.60
C PRO A 159 10.66 1.27 10.42
N ASN A 160 10.66 2.59 10.71
CA ASN A 160 10.81 3.64 9.70
C ASN A 160 12.04 3.46 8.79
N GLY A 161 13.16 2.99 9.35
CA GLY A 161 14.38 2.69 8.57
C GLY A 161 14.17 1.56 7.56
N THR A 162 13.38 0.55 7.94
CA THR A 162 13.02 -0.56 7.05
C THR A 162 12.11 -0.09 5.91
N VAL A 163 11.11 0.77 6.20
CA VAL A 163 10.24 1.36 5.18
C VAL A 163 11.05 2.16 4.16
N LYS A 164 12.00 3.00 4.62
CA LYS A 164 12.91 3.77 3.74
C LYS A 164 13.74 2.84 2.85
N SER A 165 14.32 1.80 3.42
CA SER A 165 15.15 0.83 2.70
C SER A 165 14.35 0.06 1.65
N TYR A 166 13.12 -0.32 2.00
CA TYR A 166 12.23 -1.04 1.09
C TYR A 166 11.76 -0.15 -0.05
N LEU A 167 11.39 1.09 0.22
CA LEU A 167 11.03 2.05 -0.81
C LEU A 167 12.19 2.30 -1.79
N PHE A 168 13.41 2.43 -1.28
CA PHE A 168 14.60 2.57 -2.11
C PHE A 168 14.81 1.34 -3.02
N ARG A 169 14.76 0.14 -2.46
CA ARG A 169 14.91 -1.12 -3.22
C ARG A 169 13.80 -1.28 -4.25
N ALA A 170 12.56 -0.98 -3.89
CA ALA A 170 11.42 -1.04 -4.79
C ALA A 170 11.59 -0.09 -5.99
N ARG A 171 12.02 1.16 -5.74
CA ARG A 171 12.32 2.13 -6.82
C ARG A 171 13.43 1.66 -7.75
N ARG A 172 14.48 1.04 -7.19
CA ARG A 172 15.56 0.45 -8.00
C ARG A 172 15.04 -0.66 -8.89
N LEU A 173 14.27 -1.61 -8.33
CA LEU A 173 13.66 -2.69 -9.09
C LEU A 173 12.73 -2.20 -10.19
N LEU A 174 11.90 -1.18 -9.90
CA LEU A 174 11.02 -0.57 -10.90
C LEU A 174 11.83 0.07 -12.03
N ARG A 175 12.88 0.83 -11.71
CA ARG A 175 13.76 1.46 -12.72
C ARG A 175 14.39 0.41 -13.63
N GLU A 176 14.93 -0.67 -13.07
CA GLU A 176 15.53 -1.76 -13.83
C GLU A 176 14.51 -2.45 -14.76
N ARG A 177 13.28 -2.69 -14.28
CA ARG A 177 12.22 -3.31 -15.06
C ARG A 177 11.70 -2.41 -16.17
N LEU A 178 11.37 -1.17 -15.83
CA LEU A 178 10.89 -0.17 -16.78
C LEU A 178 11.96 0.11 -17.85
N GLY A 179 13.23 0.24 -17.44
CA GLY A 179 14.33 0.45 -18.36
C GLY A 179 14.53 -0.71 -19.35
N LYS A 180 14.38 -1.95 -18.88
CA LYS A 180 14.48 -3.12 -19.76
C LYS A 180 13.33 -3.26 -20.74
N LYS A 181 12.11 -2.88 -20.31
CA LYS A 181 10.87 -3.17 -21.03
C LYS A 181 10.46 -2.03 -21.97
N TYR A 182 10.69 -0.78 -21.56
CA TYR A 182 10.15 0.39 -22.26
C TYR A 182 11.23 1.29 -22.87
N TRP A 183 12.43 1.43 -22.26
CA TRP A 183 13.48 2.29 -22.83
C TRP A 183 14.28 1.63 -23.97
N LYS A 184 14.20 0.33 -24.15
CA LYS A 184 14.81 -0.32 -25.32
C LYS A 184 14.00 -0.13 -26.61
N GLU A 185 12.72 0.23 -26.52
CA GLU A 185 11.87 0.47 -27.68
C GLU A 185 12.02 1.91 -28.21
N ASP A 186 12.14 2.91 -27.32
CA ASP A 186 12.22 4.33 -27.72
C ASP A 186 13.57 4.71 -28.35
N TRP A 187 14.67 4.05 -27.97
CA TRP A 187 15.99 4.30 -28.59
C TRP A 187 16.10 3.76 -30.02
N LYS A 188 15.27 2.83 -30.43
CA LYS A 188 15.23 2.34 -31.82
C LYS A 188 14.45 3.24 -32.77
N GLN A 189 13.61 4.12 -32.25
CA GLN A 189 12.83 5.06 -33.08
C GLN A 189 13.48 6.46 -33.25
N CYS A 190 14.49 6.81 -32.44
CA CYS A 190 15.23 8.08 -32.57
C CYS A 190 16.55 7.97 -33.33
N GLY A 191 16.85 6.82 -33.96
CA GLY A 191 18.11 6.53 -34.64
C GLY A 191 17.96 6.19 -36.13
N THR A 192 17.19 7.00 -36.87
CA THR A 192 17.22 7.06 -38.36
C THR A 192 17.07 8.48 -38.82
#